data_6fffa0edb7a388511c4b6c082f5b416d
#
_entry.id   6fffa0edb7a388511c4b6c082f5b416d
#
_cell.length_a   1.000
_cell.length_b   1.000
_cell.length_c   1.000
_cell.angle_alpha   90.00
_cell.angle_beta   90.00
_cell.angle_gamma   90.00
#
_symmetry.space_group_name_H-M   'P 1'
#
loop_
_entity.id
_entity.type
_entity.pdbx_description
1 polymer ?
#
loop_
_entity_poly.entity_id
_entity_poly.type
_entity_poly.pdbx_seq_one_letter_code
_entity_poly.pdbx_strand_id
1 'polypeptide(L)'
;TTREFFIDGIKRDRWVWSGDAIQSYLMNYYLFFDSESVKRTIWLLRGKDPVTSHSNTIMDYTFYWFLSVYDYYMYSGDRHFVNQLYPRMQTMMDYVLGRTNKNGMVEGMTGDWVFVDWADGYLDKKGELSFEQVLFCRSLETMALCADLVGDEIGKQKYEKLVATLKAKLEPTFWNNQKQAFVHNRVNGRQSDAVT
;
A
#
# COMPACT_ATOMS: atom_id res chain seq x y z
N THR A 1 2.76 -18.69 18.38
CA THR A 1 3.93 -18.97 17.55
C THR A 1 3.47 -19.33 16.15
N THR A 2 3.66 -18.41 15.26
CA THR A 2 3.35 -18.55 13.85
C THR A 2 4.41 -19.45 13.20
N ARG A 3 4.04 -20.64 12.80
CA ARG A 3 4.94 -21.55 12.06
C ARG A 3 4.86 -21.36 10.56
N GLU A 4 3.78 -20.75 10.06
CA GLU A 4 3.53 -20.68 8.61
C GLU A 4 3.26 -19.25 8.13
N PHE A 5 2.49 -18.47 8.88
CA PHE A 5 2.08 -17.11 8.51
C PHE A 5 2.15 -16.16 9.69
N PHE A 6 2.33 -14.88 9.43
CA PHE A 6 2.17 -13.83 10.43
C PHE A 6 0.69 -13.50 10.60
N ILE A 7 0.20 -13.64 11.82
CA ILE A 7 -1.19 -13.32 12.20
C ILE A 7 -1.22 -12.09 13.11
N ASP A 8 -2.32 -11.36 13.09
CA ASP A 8 -2.53 -10.12 13.83
C ASP A 8 -2.44 -10.27 15.34
N GLY A 9 -2.94 -11.35 15.90
CA GLY A 9 -2.95 -11.56 17.33
C GLY A 9 -3.26 -12.99 17.77
N ILE A 10 -2.94 -13.27 19.04
CA ILE A 10 -3.17 -14.58 19.65
C ILE A 10 -4.60 -14.72 20.19
N LYS A 11 -5.18 -13.61 20.66
CA LYS A 11 -6.46 -13.63 21.40
C LYS A 11 -7.68 -13.31 20.56
N ARG A 12 -7.52 -12.43 19.57
CA ARG A 12 -8.61 -11.99 18.69
C ARG A 12 -8.36 -12.52 17.30
N ASP A 13 -9.02 -12.05 16.35
CA ASP A 13 -9.12 -12.36 14.92
C ASP A 13 -8.33 -13.59 14.46
N ARG A 14 -7.07 -13.73 14.85
CA ARG A 14 -6.17 -14.85 14.51
C ARG A 14 -6.08 -15.05 13.00
N TRP A 15 -6.08 -13.96 12.28
CA TRP A 15 -6.10 -13.93 10.83
C TRP A 15 -4.86 -13.24 10.29
N VAL A 16 -4.66 -13.34 8.99
CA VAL A 16 -3.54 -12.69 8.31
C VAL A 16 -4.04 -11.36 7.76
N TRP A 17 -3.63 -10.25 8.39
CA TRP A 17 -3.97 -8.89 7.99
C TRP A 17 -2.71 -8.17 7.49
N SER A 18 -2.79 -7.51 6.33
CA SER A 18 -1.61 -6.91 5.68
C SER A 18 -1.01 -5.76 6.51
N GLY A 19 -1.86 -4.92 7.10
CA GLY A 19 -1.41 -3.81 7.94
C GLY A 19 -0.72 -4.25 9.22
N ASP A 20 -1.17 -5.36 9.82
CA ASP A 20 -0.55 -5.96 11.02
C ASP A 20 0.73 -6.72 10.65
N ALA A 21 0.69 -7.42 9.53
CA ALA A 21 1.81 -8.25 9.07
C ALA A 21 3.06 -7.42 8.77
N ILE A 22 2.94 -6.24 8.17
CA ILE A 22 4.10 -5.39 7.85
C ILE A 22 4.90 -5.01 9.10
N GLN A 23 4.22 -4.71 10.22
CA GLN A 23 4.87 -4.40 11.50
C GLN A 23 5.59 -5.64 12.06
N SER A 24 4.92 -6.79 11.95
CA SER A 24 5.48 -8.07 12.39
C SER A 24 6.69 -8.49 11.56
N TYR A 25 6.72 -8.20 10.25
CA TYR A 25 7.88 -8.44 9.41
C TYR A 25 9.08 -7.62 9.84
N LEU A 26 8.90 -6.33 10.15
CA LEU A 26 9.98 -5.49 10.63
C LEU A 26 10.60 -6.05 11.91
N MET A 27 9.78 -6.46 12.89
CA MET A 27 10.27 -7.12 14.08
C MET A 27 11.00 -8.44 13.77
N ASN A 28 10.47 -9.23 12.85
CA ASN A 28 11.08 -10.49 12.44
C ASN A 28 12.46 -10.30 11.80
N TYR A 29 12.63 -9.29 10.95
CA TYR A 29 13.93 -9.02 10.32
C TYR A 29 15.04 -8.72 11.31
N TYR A 30 14.71 -8.09 12.44
CA TYR A 30 15.68 -7.77 13.48
C TYR A 30 15.90 -8.89 14.51
N LEU A 31 14.88 -9.74 14.75
CA LEU A 31 14.91 -10.70 15.86
C LEU A 31 15.19 -12.14 15.42
N PHE A 32 14.52 -12.61 14.35
CA PHE A 32 14.52 -14.01 13.96
C PHE A 32 14.98 -14.26 12.54
N PHE A 33 14.76 -13.31 11.65
CA PHE A 33 15.05 -13.40 10.23
C PHE A 33 14.42 -14.62 9.54
N ASP A 34 13.19 -14.99 9.93
CA ASP A 34 12.42 -16.03 9.24
C ASP A 34 11.82 -15.49 7.93
N SER A 35 12.64 -15.45 6.88
CA SER A 35 12.24 -14.95 5.56
C SER A 35 11.19 -15.83 4.89
N GLU A 36 11.17 -17.13 5.18
CA GLU A 36 10.22 -18.07 4.58
C GLU A 36 8.77 -17.81 5.05
N SER A 37 8.58 -17.54 6.33
CA SER A 37 7.26 -17.15 6.84
C SER A 37 6.79 -15.81 6.28
N VAL A 38 7.70 -14.86 6.06
CA VAL A 38 7.38 -13.58 5.40
C VAL A 38 6.93 -13.82 3.96
N LYS A 39 7.69 -14.57 3.17
CA LYS A 39 7.32 -14.91 1.76
C LYS A 39 5.94 -15.54 1.67
N ARG A 40 5.69 -16.56 2.49
CA ARG A 40 4.38 -17.24 2.50
C ARG A 40 3.25 -16.28 2.84
N THR A 41 3.48 -15.38 3.80
CA THR A 41 2.47 -14.41 4.21
C THR A 41 2.20 -13.39 3.11
N ILE A 42 3.22 -12.82 2.49
CA ILE A 42 3.11 -11.90 1.34
C ILE A 42 2.34 -12.59 0.20
N TRP A 43 2.69 -13.83 -0.11
CA TRP A 43 2.03 -14.59 -1.17
C TRP A 43 0.54 -14.85 -0.89
N LEU A 44 0.21 -15.23 0.35
CA LEU A 44 -1.17 -15.46 0.79
C LEU A 44 -2.02 -14.18 0.70
N LEU A 45 -1.49 -13.07 1.20
CA LEU A 45 -2.20 -11.78 1.26
C LEU A 45 -2.51 -11.20 -0.13
N ARG A 46 -1.76 -11.60 -1.16
CA ARG A 46 -2.06 -11.22 -2.54
C ARG A 46 -3.44 -11.75 -3.00
N GLY A 47 -3.91 -12.83 -2.44
CA GLY A 47 -5.15 -13.47 -2.86
C GLY A 47 -5.06 -14.13 -4.24
N LYS A 48 -6.21 -14.42 -4.84
CA LYS A 48 -6.34 -15.10 -6.14
C LYS A 48 -6.52 -14.11 -7.29
N ASP A 49 -6.28 -14.57 -8.52
CA ASP A 49 -6.67 -13.86 -9.73
C ASP A 49 -8.04 -14.36 -10.23
N PRO A 50 -8.86 -13.52 -10.90
CA PRO A 50 -8.62 -12.09 -11.09
C PRO A 50 -8.74 -11.29 -9.78
N VAL A 51 -8.04 -10.14 -9.69
CA VAL A 51 -8.16 -9.23 -8.55
C VAL A 51 -9.51 -8.54 -8.61
N THR A 52 -10.33 -8.72 -7.59
CA THR A 52 -11.69 -8.16 -7.50
C THR A 52 -11.91 -7.27 -6.30
N SER A 53 -10.93 -7.22 -5.39
CA SER A 53 -10.97 -6.41 -4.18
C SER A 53 -9.57 -6.03 -3.71
N HIS A 54 -9.48 -5.04 -2.85
CA HIS A 54 -8.28 -4.74 -2.08
C HIS A 54 -7.85 -5.92 -1.20
N SER A 55 -6.57 -5.96 -0.83
CA SER A 55 -6.05 -6.93 0.15
C SER A 55 -6.87 -6.81 1.45
N ASN A 56 -7.35 -7.94 1.97
CA ASN A 56 -8.28 -7.97 3.12
C ASN A 56 -9.53 -7.07 2.97
N THR A 57 -9.92 -6.68 1.75
CA THR A 57 -10.99 -5.70 1.43
C THR A 57 -10.71 -4.26 1.92
N ILE A 58 -9.51 -3.97 2.38
CA ILE A 58 -9.09 -2.70 2.96
C ILE A 58 -8.11 -2.00 2.01
N MET A 59 -8.39 -0.73 1.67
CA MET A 59 -7.62 0.00 0.65
C MET A 59 -6.15 0.18 1.06
N ASP A 60 -5.91 0.76 2.21
CA ASP A 60 -4.58 0.97 2.77
C ASP A 60 -3.80 -0.35 2.97
N TYR A 61 -4.47 -1.46 3.25
CA TYR A 61 -3.83 -2.77 3.40
C TYR A 61 -3.26 -3.30 2.08
N THR A 62 -3.82 -2.91 0.94
CA THR A 62 -3.21 -3.17 -0.37
C THR A 62 -1.87 -2.44 -0.50
N PHE A 63 -1.79 -1.20 -0.06
CA PHE A 63 -0.54 -0.44 -0.10
C PHE A 63 0.50 -1.01 0.86
N TYR A 64 0.11 -1.37 2.08
CA TYR A 64 1.00 -2.07 3.01
C TYR A 64 1.51 -3.39 2.45
N TRP A 65 0.73 -4.10 1.65
CA TRP A 65 1.18 -5.29 0.95
C TRP A 65 2.32 -4.98 -0.03
N PHE A 66 2.22 -3.91 -0.84
CA PHE A 66 3.32 -3.48 -1.71
C PHE A 66 4.57 -3.09 -0.91
N LEU A 67 4.40 -2.32 0.16
CA LEU A 67 5.51 -1.93 1.02
C LEU A 67 6.18 -3.15 1.67
N SER A 68 5.42 -4.18 2.00
CA SER A 68 5.96 -5.45 2.51
C SER A 68 6.88 -6.15 1.51
N VAL A 69 6.57 -6.07 0.21
CA VAL A 69 7.45 -6.61 -0.85
C VAL A 69 8.74 -5.81 -0.96
N TYR A 70 8.64 -4.47 -0.87
CA TYR A 70 9.82 -3.60 -0.83
C TYR A 70 10.72 -3.96 0.34
N ASP A 71 10.20 -3.99 1.56
CA ASP A 71 10.95 -4.30 2.77
C ASP A 71 11.56 -5.70 2.69
N TYR A 72 10.79 -6.68 2.24
CA TYR A 72 11.29 -8.04 2.06
C TYR A 72 12.55 -8.07 1.19
N TYR A 73 12.49 -7.41 0.03
CA TYR A 73 13.67 -7.34 -0.85
C TYR A 73 14.84 -6.59 -0.20
N MET A 74 14.59 -5.46 0.45
CA MET A 74 15.63 -4.65 1.08
C MET A 74 16.37 -5.40 2.19
N TYR A 75 15.66 -6.26 2.94
CA TYR A 75 16.26 -7.06 4.01
C TYR A 75 16.87 -8.37 3.53
N SER A 76 16.31 -9.03 2.52
CA SER A 76 16.73 -10.36 2.08
C SER A 76 17.59 -10.37 0.82
N GLY A 77 17.45 -9.41 -0.08
CA GLY A 77 18.05 -9.41 -1.40
C GLY A 77 17.48 -10.47 -2.36
N ASP A 78 16.35 -11.11 -2.01
CA ASP A 78 15.79 -12.24 -2.77
C ASP A 78 15.11 -11.80 -4.07
N ARG A 79 15.92 -11.59 -5.11
CA ARG A 79 15.42 -11.28 -6.47
C ARG A 79 14.56 -12.40 -7.04
N HIS A 80 14.82 -13.65 -6.66
CA HIS A 80 14.06 -14.78 -7.20
C HIS A 80 12.59 -14.68 -6.78
N PHE A 81 12.33 -14.39 -5.51
CA PHE A 81 10.96 -14.20 -5.03
C PHE A 81 10.29 -12.98 -5.70
N VAL A 82 11.00 -11.87 -5.88
CA VAL A 82 10.47 -10.70 -6.60
C VAL A 82 10.09 -11.07 -8.02
N ASN A 83 10.94 -11.80 -8.76
CA ASN A 83 10.63 -12.28 -10.11
C ASN A 83 9.36 -13.12 -10.16
N GLN A 84 9.18 -14.02 -9.20
CA GLN A 84 7.98 -14.88 -9.14
C GLN A 84 6.72 -14.08 -8.82
N LEU A 85 6.84 -13.05 -7.96
CA LEU A 85 5.70 -12.28 -7.47
C LEU A 85 5.29 -11.15 -8.44
N TYR A 86 6.21 -10.61 -9.23
CA TYR A 86 6.02 -9.41 -10.04
C TYR A 86 4.79 -9.44 -10.96
N PRO A 87 4.46 -10.52 -11.70
CA PRO A 87 3.23 -10.57 -12.49
C PRO A 87 1.96 -10.37 -11.63
N ARG A 88 1.98 -10.87 -10.40
CA ARG A 88 0.87 -10.71 -9.45
C ARG A 88 0.83 -9.31 -8.85
N MET A 89 1.98 -8.66 -8.72
CA MET A 89 2.05 -7.24 -8.35
C MET A 89 1.47 -6.37 -9.45
N GLN A 90 1.76 -6.66 -10.71
CA GLN A 90 1.20 -5.93 -11.85
C GLN A 90 -0.34 -5.99 -11.87
N THR A 91 -0.94 -7.18 -11.73
CA THR A 91 -2.40 -7.32 -11.73
C THR A 91 -3.06 -6.62 -10.53
N MET A 92 -2.42 -6.60 -9.36
CA MET A 92 -2.89 -5.83 -8.20
C MET A 92 -2.77 -4.31 -8.44
N MET A 93 -1.65 -3.86 -9.01
CA MET A 93 -1.46 -2.44 -9.31
C MET A 93 -2.40 -1.97 -10.42
N ASP A 94 -2.68 -2.78 -11.43
CA ASP A 94 -3.66 -2.46 -12.47
C ASP A 94 -5.08 -2.33 -11.88
N TYR A 95 -5.45 -3.16 -10.90
CA TYR A 95 -6.68 -3.00 -10.14
C TYR A 95 -6.72 -1.65 -9.41
N VAL A 96 -5.64 -1.26 -8.72
CA VAL A 96 -5.54 0.03 -8.02
C VAL A 96 -5.63 1.20 -9.01
N LEU A 97 -4.87 1.13 -10.12
CA LEU A 97 -4.87 2.17 -11.15
C LEU A 97 -6.23 2.35 -11.81
N GLY A 98 -6.98 1.27 -12.01
CA GLY A 98 -8.36 1.31 -12.52
C GLY A 98 -9.35 1.99 -11.57
N ARG A 99 -8.96 2.24 -10.33
CA ARG A 99 -9.76 2.87 -9.27
C ARG A 99 -9.28 4.28 -8.91
N THR A 100 -8.35 4.84 -9.66
CA THR A 100 -7.95 6.25 -9.49
C THR A 100 -9.01 7.18 -10.10
N ASN A 101 -9.19 8.33 -9.48
CA ASN A 101 -10.07 9.36 -9.99
C ASN A 101 -9.44 10.13 -11.18
N LYS A 102 -10.18 11.11 -11.73
CA LYS A 102 -9.70 11.96 -12.85
C LYS A 102 -8.40 12.73 -12.56
N ASN A 103 -8.06 12.89 -11.29
CA ASN A 103 -6.81 13.54 -10.86
C ASN A 103 -5.64 12.55 -10.78
N GLY A 104 -5.90 11.25 -10.98
CA GLY A 104 -4.93 10.17 -10.81
C GLY A 104 -4.62 9.87 -9.34
N MET A 105 -5.53 10.22 -8.44
CA MET A 105 -5.46 9.94 -7.00
C MET A 105 -6.41 8.81 -6.63
N VAL A 106 -6.06 8.06 -5.60
CA VAL A 106 -6.94 7.03 -5.05
C VAL A 106 -7.95 7.65 -4.09
N GLU A 107 -9.15 7.12 -4.11
CA GLU A 107 -10.21 7.42 -3.14
C GLU A 107 -11.09 6.17 -2.98
N GLY A 108 -11.66 6.00 -1.80
CA GLY A 108 -12.53 4.85 -1.52
C GLY A 108 -13.74 4.85 -2.43
N MET A 109 -13.99 3.71 -3.07
CA MET A 109 -15.18 3.48 -3.90
C MET A 109 -16.18 2.62 -3.15
N THR A 110 -17.39 2.51 -3.69
CA THR A 110 -18.41 1.62 -3.11
C THR A 110 -17.86 0.20 -2.95
N GLY A 111 -17.92 -0.30 -1.72
CA GLY A 111 -17.42 -1.64 -1.35
C GLY A 111 -15.98 -1.65 -0.83
N ASP A 112 -15.26 -0.53 -0.88
CA ASP A 112 -13.95 -0.43 -0.26
C ASP A 112 -14.07 -0.02 1.21
N TRP A 113 -13.24 -0.59 2.03
CA TRP A 113 -13.03 -0.11 3.38
C TRP A 113 -11.76 0.75 3.41
N VAL A 114 -11.94 2.05 3.57
CA VAL A 114 -10.86 2.99 3.85
C VAL A 114 -10.67 2.99 5.37
N PHE A 115 -9.64 2.32 5.83
CA PHE A 115 -9.46 2.08 7.27
C PHE A 115 -8.73 3.24 7.95
N VAL A 116 -7.54 3.61 7.48
CA VAL A 116 -6.60 4.58 8.08
C VAL A 116 -6.22 4.20 9.50
N ASP A 117 -7.20 4.22 10.42
CA ASP A 117 -7.09 3.82 11.82
C ASP A 117 -8.48 3.54 12.45
N TRP A 118 -8.49 3.25 13.74
CA TRP A 118 -9.70 3.03 14.55
C TRP A 118 -10.35 4.32 15.06
N ALA A 119 -9.92 5.50 14.61
CA ALA A 119 -10.47 6.80 15.03
C ALA A 119 -11.78 7.14 14.29
N ASP A 120 -12.69 6.19 14.15
CA ASP A 120 -13.99 6.40 13.53
C ASP A 120 -14.78 7.46 14.30
N GLY A 121 -15.20 8.51 13.58
CA GLY A 121 -15.92 9.65 14.16
C GLY A 121 -15.05 10.88 14.43
N TYR A 122 -13.72 10.75 14.41
CA TYR A 122 -12.80 11.90 14.53
C TYR A 122 -12.24 12.37 13.19
N LEU A 123 -12.07 11.45 12.24
CA LEU A 123 -11.52 11.75 10.92
C LEU A 123 -12.51 11.36 9.82
N ASP A 124 -12.79 12.29 8.90
CA ASP A 124 -13.59 11.99 7.71
C ASP A 124 -12.75 11.19 6.70
N LYS A 125 -13.09 9.93 6.49
CA LYS A 125 -12.38 8.99 5.59
C LYS A 125 -12.91 9.03 4.15
N LYS A 126 -13.42 10.16 3.70
CA LYS A 126 -13.99 10.36 2.36
C LYS A 126 -13.05 11.14 1.44
N GLY A 127 -13.25 10.92 0.14
CA GLY A 127 -12.52 11.61 -0.91
C GLY A 127 -11.05 11.23 -0.98
N GLU A 128 -10.23 12.18 -1.38
CA GLU A 128 -8.79 11.98 -1.50
C GLU A 128 -8.12 12.22 -0.14
N LEU A 129 -7.68 11.16 0.52
CA LEU A 129 -6.96 11.25 1.80
C LEU A 129 -5.46 11.42 1.54
N SER A 130 -4.81 12.36 2.21
CA SER A 130 -3.36 12.61 2.08
C SER A 130 -2.54 11.36 2.43
N PHE A 131 -2.91 10.68 3.50
CA PHE A 131 -2.30 9.42 3.95
C PHE A 131 -2.31 8.35 2.85
N GLU A 132 -3.46 8.11 2.23
CA GLU A 132 -3.62 7.10 1.17
C GLU A 132 -2.78 7.44 -0.07
N GLN A 133 -2.68 8.73 -0.42
CA GLN A 133 -1.85 9.14 -1.56
C GLN A 133 -0.36 8.89 -1.30
N VAL A 134 0.10 9.08 -0.06
CA VAL A 134 1.49 8.79 0.32
C VAL A 134 1.76 7.29 0.23
N LEU A 135 0.88 6.45 0.74
CA LEU A 135 0.99 4.98 0.62
C LEU A 135 0.94 4.53 -0.83
N PHE A 136 0.05 5.10 -1.63
CA PHE A 136 -0.05 4.81 -3.08
C PHE A 136 1.24 5.20 -3.80
N CYS A 137 1.79 6.40 -3.52
CA CYS A 137 3.05 6.85 -4.07
C CYS A 137 4.19 5.86 -3.75
N ARG A 138 4.32 5.44 -2.49
CA ARG A 138 5.31 4.44 -2.07
C ARG A 138 5.10 3.09 -2.74
N SER A 139 3.84 2.69 -2.98
CA SER A 139 3.53 1.46 -3.71
C SER A 139 3.96 1.53 -5.18
N LEU A 140 3.80 2.69 -5.82
CA LEU A 140 4.31 2.92 -7.18
C LEU A 140 5.84 2.90 -7.24
N GLU A 141 6.54 3.46 -6.23
CA GLU A 141 7.99 3.36 -6.10
C GLU A 141 8.43 1.90 -5.95
N THR A 142 7.70 1.11 -5.18
CA THR A 142 7.95 -0.34 -5.07
C THR A 142 7.80 -1.03 -6.41
N MET A 143 6.77 -0.69 -7.18
CA MET A 143 6.58 -1.24 -8.52
C MET A 143 7.71 -0.87 -9.47
N ALA A 144 8.21 0.37 -9.43
CA ALA A 144 9.34 0.81 -10.24
C ALA A 144 10.62 0.04 -9.88
N LEU A 145 10.91 -0.12 -8.59
CA LEU A 145 12.04 -0.94 -8.12
C LEU A 145 11.91 -2.40 -8.59
N CYS A 146 10.76 -3.01 -8.39
CA CYS A 146 10.55 -4.41 -8.78
C CYS A 146 10.63 -4.59 -10.30
N ALA A 147 10.12 -3.65 -11.10
CA ALA A 147 10.28 -3.63 -12.55
C ALA A 147 11.75 -3.62 -12.98
N ASP A 148 12.55 -2.74 -12.37
CA ASP A 148 14.01 -2.68 -12.61
C ASP A 148 14.70 -4.00 -12.26
N LEU A 149 14.36 -4.58 -11.12
CA LEU A 149 14.93 -5.86 -10.67
C LEU A 149 14.64 -7.03 -11.62
N VAL A 150 13.46 -7.04 -12.25
CA VAL A 150 13.08 -8.11 -13.19
C VAL A 150 13.46 -7.79 -14.65
N GLY A 151 13.96 -6.58 -14.93
CA GLY A 151 14.34 -6.14 -16.27
C GLY A 151 13.16 -5.66 -17.13
N ASP A 152 12.05 -5.27 -16.52
CA ASP A 152 10.89 -4.67 -17.21
C ASP A 152 11.07 -3.15 -17.34
N GLU A 153 11.86 -2.71 -18.32
CA GLU A 153 12.15 -1.30 -18.56
C GLU A 153 10.89 -0.47 -18.87
N ILE A 154 9.91 -1.07 -19.55
CA ILE A 154 8.63 -0.39 -19.86
C ILE A 154 7.83 -0.16 -18.59
N GLY A 155 7.73 -1.18 -17.76
CA GLY A 155 7.07 -1.10 -16.45
C GLY A 155 7.76 -0.09 -15.54
N LYS A 156 9.10 -0.11 -15.46
CA LYS A 156 9.88 0.86 -14.69
C LYS A 156 9.55 2.29 -15.08
N GLN A 157 9.67 2.64 -16.36
CA GLN A 157 9.36 3.98 -16.85
C GLN A 157 7.92 4.40 -16.61
N LYS A 158 6.96 3.46 -16.77
CA LYS A 158 5.54 3.67 -16.46
C LYS A 158 5.37 4.09 -14.99
N TYR A 159 5.92 3.33 -14.06
CA TYR A 159 5.74 3.57 -12.63
C TYR A 159 6.52 4.80 -12.14
N GLU A 160 7.73 5.05 -12.62
CA GLU A 160 8.50 6.27 -12.32
C GLU A 160 7.75 7.53 -12.76
N LYS A 161 7.14 7.52 -13.94
CA LYS A 161 6.30 8.62 -14.42
C LYS A 161 5.07 8.85 -13.54
N LEU A 162 4.42 7.77 -13.11
CA LEU A 162 3.27 7.87 -12.18
C LEU A 162 3.68 8.44 -10.84
N VAL A 163 4.81 8.00 -10.28
CA VAL A 163 5.40 8.56 -9.04
C VAL A 163 5.65 10.07 -9.19
N ALA A 164 6.35 10.48 -10.25
CA ALA A 164 6.65 11.90 -10.48
C ALA A 164 5.37 12.74 -10.60
N THR A 165 4.38 12.22 -11.33
CA THR A 165 3.09 12.89 -11.53
C THR A 165 2.32 13.01 -10.22
N LEU A 166 2.27 11.97 -9.40
CA LEU A 166 1.57 11.98 -8.13
C LEU A 166 2.27 12.92 -7.13
N LYS A 167 3.59 12.80 -6.97
CA LYS A 167 4.39 13.67 -6.08
C LYS A 167 4.18 15.16 -6.38
N ALA A 168 4.17 15.54 -7.66
CA ALA A 168 3.95 16.93 -8.07
C ALA A 168 2.56 17.47 -7.67
N LYS A 169 1.61 16.58 -7.36
CA LYS A 169 0.25 16.96 -6.98
C LYS A 169 0.03 16.97 -5.46
N LEU A 170 0.85 16.30 -4.66
CA LEU A 170 0.59 16.12 -3.23
C LEU A 170 0.57 17.48 -2.50
N GLU A 171 1.63 18.26 -2.62
CA GLU A 171 1.72 19.56 -1.96
C GLU A 171 0.63 20.52 -2.42
N PRO A 172 0.40 20.79 -3.72
CA PRO A 172 -0.67 21.69 -4.16
C PRO A 172 -2.06 21.23 -3.74
N THR A 173 -2.26 19.94 -3.51
CA THR A 173 -3.57 19.38 -3.14
C THR A 173 -3.83 19.46 -1.64
N PHE A 174 -2.83 19.15 -0.82
CA PHE A 174 -3.03 18.92 0.61
C PHE A 174 -2.35 19.96 1.52
N TRP A 175 -1.37 20.74 1.01
CA TRP A 175 -0.77 21.79 1.82
C TRP A 175 -1.76 22.95 2.04
N ASN A 176 -1.91 23.37 3.29
CA ASN A 176 -2.73 24.52 3.66
C ASN A 176 -1.86 25.65 4.21
N ASN A 177 -1.76 26.75 3.46
CA ASN A 177 -0.89 27.88 3.83
C ASN A 177 -1.33 28.60 5.11
N GLN A 178 -2.61 28.59 5.45
CA GLN A 178 -3.10 29.22 6.69
C GLN A 178 -2.75 28.38 7.92
N LYS A 179 -2.82 27.04 7.77
CA LYS A 179 -2.52 26.08 8.85
C LYS A 179 -1.04 25.73 8.94
N GLN A 180 -0.26 26.04 7.90
CA GLN A 180 1.15 25.61 7.76
C GLN A 180 1.31 24.10 7.96
N ALA A 181 0.36 23.32 7.42
CA ALA A 181 0.28 21.87 7.56
C ALA A 181 -0.42 21.21 6.38
N PHE A 182 -0.19 19.91 6.21
CA PHE A 182 -0.99 19.09 5.31
C PHE A 182 -2.36 18.82 5.94
N VAL A 183 -3.42 18.95 5.14
CA VAL A 183 -4.77 18.59 5.56
C VAL A 183 -5.01 17.09 5.38
N HIS A 184 -5.90 16.56 6.20
CA HIS A 184 -6.22 15.15 6.22
C HIS A 184 -6.79 14.64 4.88
N ASN A 185 -7.77 15.36 4.32
CA ASN A 185 -8.40 14.96 3.07
C ASN A 185 -8.88 16.15 2.23
N ARG A 186 -9.26 15.83 0.98
CA ARG A 186 -9.95 16.72 0.08
C ARG A 186 -11.19 16.04 -0.48
N VAL A 187 -12.35 16.63 -0.27
CA VAL A 187 -13.65 16.13 -0.74
C VAL A 187 -14.25 17.11 -1.75
N ASN A 188 -14.57 16.63 -2.95
CA ASN A 188 -15.11 17.46 -4.03
C ASN A 188 -14.27 18.72 -4.31
N GLY A 189 -12.94 18.60 -4.24
CA GLY A 189 -12.00 19.68 -4.50
C GLY A 189 -11.79 20.65 -3.33
N ARG A 190 -12.43 20.44 -2.17
CA ARG A 190 -12.30 21.29 -0.98
C ARG A 190 -11.46 20.57 0.09
N GLN A 191 -10.45 21.25 0.60
CA GLN A 191 -9.65 20.77 1.73
C GLN A 191 -10.48 20.72 3.00
N SER A 192 -10.23 19.70 3.83
CA SER A 192 -10.84 19.58 5.17
C SER A 192 -10.17 20.52 6.18
N ASP A 193 -10.83 20.66 7.34
CA ASP A 193 -10.25 21.40 8.46
C ASP A 193 -9.28 20.57 9.30
N ALA A 194 -9.38 19.26 9.26
CA ALA A 194 -8.46 18.38 9.95
C ALA A 194 -7.07 18.42 9.28
N VAL A 195 -6.01 18.43 10.09
CA VAL A 195 -4.62 18.32 9.65
C VAL A 195 -4.09 16.91 9.90
N THR A 196 -3.09 16.51 9.11
CA THR A 196 -2.41 15.23 9.25
C THR A 196 -1.09 15.42 9.98
#